data_d06b6d9b16ae727336ea50cc01f01d10
#
_entry.id   d06b6d9b16ae727336ea50cc01f01d10
#
_cell.length_a   1.000
_cell.length_b   1.000
_cell.length_c   1.000
_cell.angle_alpha   90.00
_cell.angle_beta   90.00
_cell.angle_gamma   90.00
#
_symmetry.space_group_name_H-M   'P 1'
#
loop_
_entity.id
_entity.type
_entity.pdbx_description
1 polymer ?
#
loop_
_entity_poly.entity_id
_entity_poly.type
_entity_poly.pdbx_seq_one_letter_code
_entity_poly.pdbx_strand_id
1 'polypeptide(L)'
;FYMRVLQDFGTSNISERQMGHTLLNYVGERHGFFWWGGYGTSTEETAYWNLLNGIEPPLSGSIEQNGKITAEQIGGQIFSDCWGLLCPGDPARAAHFAKMMSSVSHDGNGIYGGQFVAAAIASAFTSENVEQIIESALSVIPADCEYALMVRDVVTQSKKNEGDFRKTFHFVKEKYGYQNYGGVCHIIPNAAVMVLSLIHGAGDFSDTLNICNMCGWDTDCNVGNIGTIMGVFTGAEKIPSQWTESLSDFLCASSVLGCLNIQTLSQQALQLMKLSHNLYGVEPEPYFAELFAKTEGKHFHFEFPGALHAIRVRASRNQKVLLTNTKEEAAGGERSLKVIAPYLHKGESVQVYFKSYYVPQDFQDSRYDPDFSPIVYPGDKITVMIKASNSSQQMTVCPFIRDRITGQYIKLEKAALHLSDPLQNT
;
A
#
# COMPACT_ATOMS: atom_id res chain seq x y z
N PHE A 1 -3.07 3.95 8.95
CA PHE A 1 -3.53 5.06 9.82
C PHE A 1 -2.45 6.12 10.07
N TYR A 2 -1.18 5.79 10.25
CA TYR A 2 -0.16 6.80 10.63
C TYR A 2 -0.05 8.00 9.69
N MET A 3 -0.19 7.83 8.37
CA MET A 3 -0.17 8.97 7.45
C MET A 3 -1.34 9.96 7.70
N ARG A 4 -2.39 9.54 8.43
CA ARG A 4 -3.48 10.43 8.84
C ARG A 4 -3.00 11.55 9.76
N VAL A 5 -1.89 11.39 10.46
CA VAL A 5 -1.32 12.44 11.28
C VAL A 5 -1.11 13.74 10.48
N LEU A 6 -0.68 13.62 9.21
CA LEU A 6 -0.49 14.80 8.34
C LEU A 6 -1.80 15.45 7.93
N GLN A 7 -2.89 14.70 7.89
CA GLN A 7 -4.22 15.21 7.56
C GLN A 7 -4.89 15.86 8.78
N ASP A 8 -4.73 15.22 9.97
CA ASP A 8 -5.39 15.65 11.19
C ASP A 8 -4.66 16.83 11.85
N PHE A 9 -3.33 16.87 11.78
CA PHE A 9 -2.49 17.85 12.49
C PHE A 9 -1.70 18.78 11.55
N GLY A 10 -1.77 18.57 10.23
CA GLY A 10 -0.98 19.33 9.26
C GLY A 10 0.45 18.80 9.11
N THR A 11 1.25 19.48 8.27
CA THR A 11 2.62 19.07 7.92
C THR A 11 3.72 19.72 8.77
N SER A 12 3.36 20.75 9.53
CA SER A 12 4.26 21.45 10.46
C SER A 12 3.95 21.07 11.90
N ASN A 13 4.98 20.78 12.70
CA ASN A 13 4.84 20.45 14.13
C ASN A 13 4.28 19.05 14.44
N ILE A 14 4.60 18.07 13.63
CA ILE A 14 4.33 16.67 13.97
C ILE A 14 5.30 16.20 15.05
N SER A 15 4.78 15.46 16.02
CA SER A 15 5.52 14.87 17.13
C SER A 15 5.14 13.42 17.38
N GLU A 16 5.94 12.69 18.14
CA GLU A 16 5.66 11.33 18.58
C GLU A 16 4.30 11.22 19.28
N ARG A 17 3.93 12.23 20.08
CA ARG A 17 2.64 12.28 20.75
C ARG A 17 1.47 12.29 19.77
N GLN A 18 1.56 13.09 18.71
CA GLN A 18 0.52 13.12 17.66
C GLN A 18 0.45 11.80 16.88
N MET A 19 1.59 11.13 16.65
CA MET A 19 1.61 9.76 16.10
C MET A 19 0.84 8.78 17.01
N GLY A 20 1.06 8.82 18.32
CA GLY A 20 0.34 7.98 19.28
C GLY A 20 -1.17 8.31 19.33
N HIS A 21 -1.54 9.58 19.31
CA HIS A 21 -2.95 9.98 19.23
C HIS A 21 -3.60 9.52 17.93
N THR A 22 -2.89 9.56 16.81
CA THR A 22 -3.40 9.05 15.53
C THR A 22 -3.69 7.55 15.61
N LEU A 23 -2.83 6.77 16.27
CA LEU A 23 -3.13 5.35 16.52
C LEU A 23 -4.46 5.20 17.26
N LEU A 24 -4.64 5.89 18.38
CA LEU A 24 -5.88 5.82 19.17
C LEU A 24 -7.12 6.33 18.42
N ASN A 25 -6.97 7.29 17.52
CA ASN A 25 -8.08 7.83 16.73
C ASN A 25 -8.59 6.86 15.66
N TYR A 26 -7.76 5.94 15.18
CA TYR A 26 -8.09 5.08 14.04
C TYR A 26 -8.14 3.59 14.37
N VAL A 27 -7.70 3.18 15.55
CA VAL A 27 -7.72 1.78 16.00
C VAL A 27 -8.74 1.61 17.11
N GLY A 28 -9.64 0.65 16.97
CA GLY A 28 -10.58 0.24 17.99
C GLY A 28 -10.21 -1.13 18.57
N GLU A 29 -10.46 -1.34 19.86
CA GLU A 29 -10.18 -2.61 20.51
C GLU A 29 -10.86 -3.77 19.76
N ARG A 30 -10.07 -4.78 19.37
CA ARG A 30 -10.54 -5.99 18.67
C ARG A 30 -11.13 -5.77 17.29
N HIS A 31 -11.02 -4.56 16.72
CA HIS A 31 -11.50 -4.24 15.38
C HIS A 31 -10.38 -4.11 14.35
N GLY A 32 -10.70 -4.45 13.09
CA GLY A 32 -9.87 -4.21 11.92
C GLY A 32 -8.73 -5.20 11.73
N PHE A 33 -7.92 -4.95 10.72
CA PHE A 33 -6.67 -5.68 10.41
C PHE A 33 -5.55 -5.19 11.32
N PHE A 34 -5.61 -5.54 12.59
CA PHE A 34 -4.66 -5.17 13.63
C PHE A 34 -4.29 -6.43 14.41
N TRP A 35 -3.01 -6.60 14.74
CA TRP A 35 -2.60 -7.82 15.40
C TRP A 35 -2.83 -7.76 16.92
N TRP A 36 -3.92 -8.32 17.34
CA TRP A 36 -4.33 -8.47 18.74
C TRP A 36 -3.72 -9.76 19.34
N GLY A 37 -2.38 -9.79 19.44
CA GLY A 37 -1.61 -10.96 19.89
C GLY A 37 -1.38 -11.02 21.41
N GLY A 38 -1.89 -10.05 22.17
CA GLY A 38 -1.74 -9.94 23.63
C GLY A 38 -0.69 -8.93 24.05
N TYR A 39 -0.94 -8.31 25.21
CA TYR A 39 0.00 -7.39 25.85
C TYR A 39 1.33 -8.07 26.15
N GLY A 40 2.44 -7.43 25.83
CA GLY A 40 3.80 -7.98 25.96
C GLY A 40 4.19 -9.00 24.87
N THR A 41 3.30 -9.32 23.93
CA THR A 41 3.55 -10.20 22.76
C THR A 41 3.42 -9.44 21.46
N SER A 42 2.27 -8.82 21.21
CA SER A 42 2.06 -7.89 20.10
C SER A 42 2.57 -6.50 20.48
N THR A 43 3.50 -5.95 19.73
CA THR A 43 4.00 -4.59 19.94
C THR A 43 2.90 -3.55 19.75
N GLU A 44 2.04 -3.77 18.76
CA GLU A 44 0.94 -2.90 18.41
C GLU A 44 -0.11 -2.86 19.54
N GLU A 45 -0.55 -4.02 20.01
CA GLU A 45 -1.51 -4.11 21.11
C GLU A 45 -0.90 -3.57 22.41
N THR A 46 0.38 -3.84 22.68
CA THR A 46 1.09 -3.32 23.84
C THR A 46 1.14 -1.80 23.81
N ALA A 47 1.48 -1.19 22.67
CA ALA A 47 1.47 0.25 22.53
C ALA A 47 0.07 0.86 22.65
N TYR A 48 -0.94 0.21 22.07
CA TYR A 48 -2.33 0.62 22.17
C TYR A 48 -2.78 0.72 23.65
N TRP A 49 -2.54 -0.32 24.46
CA TRP A 49 -2.89 -0.32 25.86
C TRP A 49 -2.05 0.66 26.69
N ASN A 50 -0.75 0.81 26.38
CA ASN A 50 0.09 1.81 27.03
C ASN A 50 -0.47 3.22 26.80
N LEU A 51 -0.80 3.58 25.58
CA LEU A 51 -1.38 4.88 25.24
C LEU A 51 -2.72 5.12 25.92
N LEU A 52 -3.62 4.12 25.95
CA LEU A 52 -4.90 4.22 26.64
C LEU A 52 -4.74 4.44 28.16
N ASN A 53 -3.64 3.94 28.74
CA ASN A 53 -3.31 4.17 30.16
C ASN A 53 -2.47 5.43 30.40
N GLY A 54 -2.32 6.30 29.39
CA GLY A 54 -1.62 7.58 29.51
C GLY A 54 -0.09 7.49 29.45
N ILE A 55 0.46 6.35 29.01
CA ILE A 55 1.90 6.21 28.76
C ILE A 55 2.16 6.71 27.33
N GLU A 56 2.65 7.94 27.23
CA GLU A 56 2.86 8.64 25.95
C GLU A 56 4.14 8.19 25.25
N PRO A 57 4.23 8.33 23.91
CA PRO A 57 5.48 8.09 23.17
C PRO A 57 6.57 9.12 23.58
N PRO A 58 7.83 8.73 23.57
CA PRO A 58 8.38 7.44 23.15
C PRO A 58 8.32 6.34 24.22
N LEU A 59 7.88 6.64 25.46
CA LEU A 59 7.86 5.66 26.55
C LEU A 59 6.94 4.47 26.23
N SER A 60 5.80 4.72 25.56
CA SER A 60 4.83 3.66 25.19
C SER A 60 5.44 2.50 24.39
N GLY A 61 6.47 2.76 23.58
CA GLY A 61 7.19 1.78 22.75
C GLY A 61 8.56 1.36 23.31
N SER A 62 9.03 1.97 24.40
CA SER A 62 10.41 1.87 24.86
C SER A 62 10.80 0.48 25.37
N ILE A 63 12.10 0.19 25.30
CA ILE A 63 12.71 -0.98 25.93
C ILE A 63 12.52 -0.93 27.45
N GLU A 64 12.56 0.25 28.05
CA GLU A 64 12.33 0.45 29.48
C GLU A 64 10.94 -0.04 29.92
N GLN A 65 9.90 0.31 29.13
CA GLN A 65 8.52 -0.04 29.44
C GLN A 65 8.16 -1.48 29.07
N ASN A 66 8.63 -1.97 27.93
CA ASN A 66 8.12 -3.21 27.31
C ASN A 66 9.15 -4.33 27.24
N GLY A 67 10.41 -4.06 27.53
CA GLY A 67 11.53 -4.98 27.35
C GLY A 67 12.04 -5.03 25.90
N LYS A 68 13.32 -5.41 25.73
CA LYS A 68 14.02 -5.39 24.44
C LYS A 68 13.34 -6.28 23.38
N ILE A 69 12.91 -7.49 23.77
CA ILE A 69 12.30 -8.43 22.82
C ILE A 69 11.04 -7.86 22.18
N THR A 70 10.17 -7.24 22.97
CA THR A 70 8.93 -6.63 22.46
C THR A 70 9.23 -5.38 21.63
N ALA A 71 10.14 -4.53 22.10
CA ALA A 71 10.46 -3.28 21.43
C ALA A 71 11.21 -3.44 20.08
N GLU A 72 11.83 -4.58 19.83
CA GLU A 72 12.61 -4.84 18.61
C GLU A 72 11.93 -5.83 17.64
N GLN A 73 10.59 -5.89 17.64
CA GLN A 73 9.84 -6.65 16.63
C GLN A 73 9.71 -5.91 15.30
N ILE A 74 9.22 -6.57 14.27
CA ILE A 74 9.21 -6.11 12.86
C ILE A 74 8.32 -4.88 12.61
N GLY A 75 7.34 -4.59 13.46
CA GLY A 75 6.36 -3.52 13.25
C GLY A 75 6.97 -2.14 13.02
N GLY A 76 8.09 -1.81 13.70
CA GLY A 76 8.81 -0.56 13.46
C GLY A 76 9.25 -0.38 12.01
N GLN A 77 9.61 -1.47 11.35
CA GLN A 77 10.03 -1.52 9.96
C GLN A 77 8.83 -1.53 8.99
N ILE A 78 7.89 -2.47 9.16
CA ILE A 78 6.79 -2.66 8.19
C ILE A 78 5.85 -1.46 8.10
N PHE A 79 5.67 -0.69 9.16
CA PHE A 79 4.79 0.49 9.15
C PHE A 79 5.42 1.75 8.54
N SER A 80 6.67 1.69 8.07
CA SER A 80 7.45 2.87 7.66
C SER A 80 7.30 3.27 6.19
N ASP A 81 6.69 2.44 5.34
CA ASP A 81 6.62 2.64 3.88
C ASP A 81 6.06 4.01 3.49
N CYS A 82 5.00 4.45 4.15
CA CYS A 82 4.37 5.74 3.82
C CYS A 82 5.33 6.94 3.98
N TRP A 83 6.27 6.87 4.93
CA TRP A 83 7.22 7.96 5.17
C TRP A 83 8.26 8.06 4.06
N GLY A 84 8.70 6.92 3.53
CA GLY A 84 9.55 6.89 2.35
C GLY A 84 8.85 7.42 1.10
N LEU A 85 7.61 7.01 0.88
CA LEU A 85 6.79 7.47 -0.25
C LEU A 85 6.45 8.96 -0.18
N LEU A 86 6.31 9.53 1.02
CA LEU A 86 6.04 10.95 1.24
C LEU A 86 7.26 11.87 1.03
N CYS A 87 8.46 11.29 1.06
CA CYS A 87 9.73 12.05 1.00
C CYS A 87 10.61 11.61 -0.19
N PRO A 88 10.15 11.75 -1.46
CA PRO A 88 10.91 11.33 -2.64
C PRO A 88 12.29 12.00 -2.68
N GLY A 89 13.37 11.19 -2.74
CA GLY A 89 14.74 11.68 -2.80
C GLY A 89 15.28 12.34 -1.52
N ASP A 90 14.52 12.27 -0.39
CA ASP A 90 14.92 12.85 0.89
C ASP A 90 14.94 11.78 2.01
N PRO A 91 15.97 10.90 2.01
CA PRO A 91 16.07 9.81 2.98
C PRO A 91 16.17 10.29 4.43
N ALA A 92 16.79 11.44 4.66
CA ALA A 92 16.94 11.98 6.01
C ALA A 92 15.60 12.40 6.62
N ARG A 93 14.74 13.06 5.84
CA ARG A 93 13.40 13.46 6.25
C ARG A 93 12.47 12.26 6.42
N ALA A 94 12.54 11.28 5.51
CA ALA A 94 11.81 10.02 5.62
C ALA A 94 12.16 9.30 6.94
N ALA A 95 13.44 9.16 7.24
CA ALA A 95 13.94 8.55 8.47
C ALA A 95 13.51 9.31 9.74
N HIS A 96 13.44 10.66 9.67
CA HIS A 96 12.97 11.46 10.80
C HIS A 96 11.50 11.17 11.14
N PHE A 97 10.61 11.11 10.15
CA PHE A 97 9.21 10.74 10.37
C PHE A 97 9.05 9.29 10.82
N ALA A 98 9.80 8.37 10.21
CA ALA A 98 9.80 6.97 10.59
C ALA A 98 10.25 6.75 12.03
N LYS A 99 11.25 7.52 12.51
CA LYS A 99 11.67 7.50 13.92
C LYS A 99 10.52 7.88 14.85
N MET A 100 9.84 8.99 14.57
CA MET A 100 8.72 9.44 15.40
C MET A 100 7.58 8.42 15.42
N MET A 101 7.24 7.85 14.27
CA MET A 101 6.19 6.83 14.16
C MET A 101 6.59 5.54 14.89
N SER A 102 7.81 5.03 14.63
CA SER A 102 8.25 3.78 15.24
C SER A 102 8.35 3.86 16.76
N SER A 103 8.71 5.04 17.33
CA SER A 103 8.80 5.23 18.78
C SER A 103 7.47 5.13 19.52
N VAL A 104 6.33 5.11 18.82
CA VAL A 104 5.03 4.85 19.43
C VAL A 104 4.96 3.45 20.03
N SER A 105 5.55 2.46 19.36
CA SER A 105 5.45 1.04 19.71
C SER A 105 6.78 0.30 19.79
N HIS A 106 7.89 0.92 19.37
CA HIS A 106 9.21 0.27 19.24
C HIS A 106 10.34 1.15 19.78
N ASP A 107 11.50 0.51 19.99
CA ASP A 107 12.74 1.16 20.41
C ASP A 107 13.96 0.42 19.83
N GLY A 108 15.18 0.96 20.02
CA GLY A 108 16.41 0.34 19.58
C GLY A 108 16.41 -0.03 18.10
N ASN A 109 16.71 -1.31 17.79
CA ASN A 109 16.72 -1.79 16.41
C ASN A 109 15.35 -1.71 15.73
N GLY A 110 14.25 -1.72 16.48
CA GLY A 110 12.88 -1.51 15.95
C GLY A 110 12.72 -0.14 15.30
N ILE A 111 13.27 0.91 15.91
CA ILE A 111 13.31 2.27 15.33
C ILE A 111 14.28 2.32 14.16
N TYR A 112 15.47 1.74 14.28
CA TYR A 112 16.49 1.78 13.22
C TYR A 112 16.03 1.09 11.94
N GLY A 113 15.28 -0.02 12.06
CA GLY A 113 14.68 -0.68 10.90
C GLY A 113 13.63 0.18 10.21
N GLY A 114 12.78 0.89 10.98
CA GLY A 114 11.83 1.85 10.41
C GLY A 114 12.53 2.99 9.65
N GLN A 115 13.57 3.57 10.24
CA GLN A 115 14.36 4.60 9.59
C GLN A 115 15.05 4.08 8.32
N PHE A 116 15.63 2.88 8.36
CA PHE A 116 16.29 2.24 7.23
C PHE A 116 15.32 2.03 6.05
N VAL A 117 14.15 1.45 6.30
CA VAL A 117 13.17 1.17 5.24
C VAL A 117 12.62 2.45 4.64
N ALA A 118 12.23 3.43 5.47
CA ALA A 118 11.75 4.71 4.96
C ALA A 118 12.80 5.43 4.11
N ALA A 119 14.06 5.42 4.55
CA ALA A 119 15.16 6.01 3.79
C ALA A 119 15.47 5.24 2.49
N ALA A 120 15.39 3.90 2.52
CA ALA A 120 15.55 3.06 1.33
C ALA A 120 14.48 3.40 0.27
N ILE A 121 13.22 3.50 0.66
CA ILE A 121 12.11 3.88 -0.24
C ILE A 121 12.30 5.29 -0.78
N ALA A 122 12.63 6.26 0.07
CA ALA A 122 12.88 7.64 -0.36
C ALA A 122 14.05 7.72 -1.35
N SER A 123 15.13 6.99 -1.10
CA SER A 123 16.31 6.92 -1.96
C SER A 123 16.02 6.21 -3.30
N ALA A 124 15.13 5.22 -3.32
CA ALA A 124 14.78 4.47 -4.52
C ALA A 124 14.24 5.35 -5.67
N PHE A 125 13.68 6.54 -5.36
CA PHE A 125 13.25 7.50 -6.38
C PHE A 125 14.39 8.07 -7.24
N THR A 126 15.61 8.07 -6.72
CA THR A 126 16.76 8.76 -7.35
C THR A 126 17.99 7.86 -7.50
N SER A 127 17.98 6.64 -6.97
CA SER A 127 19.12 5.73 -7.04
C SER A 127 19.20 5.01 -8.39
N GLU A 128 20.42 4.72 -8.84
CA GLU A 128 20.69 3.98 -10.08
C GLU A 128 20.77 2.47 -9.87
N ASN A 129 21.03 2.03 -8.63
CA ASN A 129 21.16 0.61 -8.27
C ASN A 129 20.80 0.37 -6.80
N VAL A 130 20.65 -0.89 -6.46
CA VAL A 130 20.21 -1.33 -5.11
C VAL A 130 21.25 -1.02 -4.04
N GLU A 131 22.54 -1.07 -4.37
CA GLU A 131 23.62 -0.76 -3.44
C GLU A 131 23.54 0.70 -2.96
N GLN A 132 23.28 1.64 -3.86
CA GLN A 132 23.08 3.06 -3.49
C GLN A 132 21.87 3.21 -2.55
N ILE A 133 20.80 2.47 -2.77
CA ILE A 133 19.64 2.47 -1.88
C ILE A 133 20.04 2.01 -0.47
N ILE A 134 20.76 0.89 -0.36
CA ILE A 134 21.20 0.34 0.92
C ILE A 134 22.18 1.29 1.62
N GLU A 135 23.14 1.86 0.90
CA GLU A 135 24.11 2.80 1.46
C GLU A 135 23.43 4.08 1.98
N SER A 136 22.49 4.62 1.23
CA SER A 136 21.68 5.76 1.64
C SER A 136 20.87 5.44 2.91
N ALA A 137 20.26 4.27 2.98
CA ALA A 137 19.50 3.83 4.15
C ALA A 137 20.39 3.59 5.39
N LEU A 138 21.61 3.09 5.21
CA LEU A 138 22.59 2.95 6.30
C LEU A 138 23.07 4.31 6.84
N SER A 139 23.06 5.36 6.03
CA SER A 139 23.57 6.68 6.44
C SER A 139 22.71 7.37 7.50
N VAL A 140 21.46 6.97 7.68
CA VAL A 140 20.50 7.61 8.59
C VAL A 140 20.36 6.91 9.95
N ILE A 141 21.06 5.81 10.15
CA ILE A 141 21.06 5.04 11.42
C ILE A 141 22.47 5.00 12.01
N PRO A 142 22.63 4.72 13.34
CA PRO A 142 23.95 4.61 13.94
C PRO A 142 24.80 3.53 13.27
N ALA A 143 26.03 3.88 12.91
CA ALA A 143 26.91 2.99 12.15
C ALA A 143 27.32 1.71 12.89
N ASP A 144 27.29 1.74 14.20
CA ASP A 144 27.67 0.68 15.13
C ASP A 144 26.51 -0.07 15.75
N CYS A 145 25.24 0.29 15.39
CA CYS A 145 24.09 -0.46 15.86
C CYS A 145 24.04 -1.86 15.23
N GLU A 146 23.41 -2.80 15.95
CA GLU A 146 23.30 -4.20 15.51
C GLU A 146 22.65 -4.33 14.14
N TYR A 147 21.64 -3.52 13.86
CA TYR A 147 20.97 -3.48 12.55
C TYR A 147 21.94 -3.11 11.42
N ALA A 148 22.74 -2.05 11.58
CA ALA A 148 23.71 -1.62 10.57
C ALA A 148 24.83 -2.63 10.37
N LEU A 149 25.31 -3.27 11.43
CA LEU A 149 26.33 -4.33 11.38
C LEU A 149 25.78 -5.55 10.63
N MET A 150 24.56 -5.97 10.93
CA MET A 150 23.89 -7.07 10.23
C MET A 150 23.75 -6.77 8.72
N VAL A 151 23.29 -5.56 8.35
CA VAL A 151 23.16 -5.18 6.93
C VAL A 151 24.49 -5.30 6.19
N ARG A 152 25.58 -4.76 6.75
CA ARG A 152 26.93 -4.85 6.15
C ARG A 152 27.42 -6.28 5.99
N ASP A 153 27.18 -7.11 6.99
CA ASP A 153 27.55 -8.53 6.95
C ASP A 153 26.77 -9.26 5.82
N VAL A 154 25.47 -9.05 5.74
CA VAL A 154 24.65 -9.69 4.72
C VAL A 154 25.03 -9.22 3.33
N VAL A 155 25.28 -7.92 3.12
CA VAL A 155 25.78 -7.38 1.83
C VAL A 155 27.11 -8.05 1.47
N THR A 156 28.04 -8.16 2.42
CA THR A 156 29.36 -8.79 2.20
C THR A 156 29.22 -10.25 1.82
N GLN A 157 28.36 -11.02 2.52
CA GLN A 157 28.13 -12.44 2.23
C GLN A 157 27.37 -12.62 0.89
N SER A 158 26.43 -11.74 0.56
CA SER A 158 25.71 -11.80 -0.71
C SER A 158 26.67 -11.61 -1.90
N LYS A 159 27.58 -10.64 -1.81
CA LYS A 159 28.62 -10.43 -2.84
C LYS A 159 29.58 -11.61 -2.95
N LYS A 160 29.95 -12.24 -1.84
CA LYS A 160 30.79 -13.45 -1.84
C LYS A 160 30.09 -14.66 -2.46
N ASN A 161 28.78 -14.76 -2.32
CA ASN A 161 27.94 -15.86 -2.80
C ASN A 161 27.13 -15.44 -4.05
N GLU A 162 27.67 -14.58 -4.89
CA GLU A 162 27.01 -14.11 -6.10
C GLU A 162 26.35 -15.26 -6.89
N GLY A 163 25.09 -15.06 -7.30
CA GLY A 163 24.30 -16.07 -8.00
C GLY A 163 23.72 -17.19 -7.14
N ASP A 164 24.06 -17.28 -5.85
CA ASP A 164 23.54 -18.32 -4.95
C ASP A 164 23.00 -17.75 -3.61
N PHE A 165 21.78 -17.22 -3.65
CA PHE A 165 21.15 -16.66 -2.45
C PHE A 165 20.97 -17.70 -1.33
N ARG A 166 20.88 -18.99 -1.64
CA ARG A 166 20.69 -20.04 -0.65
C ARG A 166 21.90 -20.19 0.28
N LYS A 167 23.12 -20.00 -0.24
CA LYS A 167 24.33 -19.96 0.59
C LYS A 167 24.34 -18.75 1.51
N THR A 168 23.92 -17.58 1.02
CA THR A 168 23.77 -16.39 1.86
C THR A 168 22.68 -16.59 2.90
N PHE A 169 21.56 -17.20 2.54
CA PHE A 169 20.49 -17.50 3.48
C PHE A 169 20.92 -18.51 4.56
N HIS A 170 21.76 -19.48 4.22
CA HIS A 170 22.35 -20.38 5.22
C HIS A 170 23.17 -19.61 6.25
N PHE A 171 24.03 -18.69 5.81
CA PHE A 171 24.77 -17.80 6.71
C PHE A 171 23.80 -16.94 7.57
N VAL A 172 22.76 -16.38 6.98
CA VAL A 172 21.75 -15.60 7.71
C VAL A 172 21.07 -16.45 8.77
N LYS A 173 20.68 -17.70 8.44
CA LYS A 173 20.09 -18.64 9.41
C LYS A 173 21.01 -18.90 10.58
N GLU A 174 22.30 -19.16 10.34
CA GLU A 174 23.25 -19.50 11.41
C GLU A 174 23.53 -18.30 12.33
N LYS A 175 23.74 -17.11 11.74
CA LYS A 175 24.18 -15.93 12.51
C LYS A 175 23.04 -15.06 13.01
N TYR A 176 22.01 -14.86 12.21
CA TYR A 176 20.92 -13.94 12.44
C TYR A 176 19.53 -14.61 12.50
N GLY A 177 19.47 -15.94 12.62
CA GLY A 177 18.21 -16.68 12.69
C GLY A 177 17.50 -16.55 14.03
N TYR A 178 16.23 -16.94 14.05
CA TYR A 178 15.34 -16.83 15.22
C TYR A 178 15.83 -17.58 16.47
N GLN A 179 16.76 -18.54 16.34
CA GLN A 179 17.41 -19.17 17.51
C GLN A 179 18.27 -18.18 18.33
N ASN A 180 18.66 -17.05 17.71
CA ASN A 180 19.47 -16.01 18.33
C ASN A 180 18.64 -14.79 18.78
N TYR A 181 17.38 -14.70 18.35
CA TYR A 181 16.51 -13.54 18.60
C TYR A 181 15.15 -13.98 19.10
N GLY A 182 14.75 -13.45 20.24
CA GLY A 182 13.46 -13.76 20.86
C GLY A 182 12.29 -13.05 20.19
N GLY A 183 11.07 -13.47 20.58
CA GLY A 183 9.83 -12.90 20.07
C GLY A 183 9.25 -13.65 18.88
N VAL A 184 8.17 -13.14 18.32
CA VAL A 184 7.41 -13.80 17.24
C VAL A 184 8.00 -13.46 15.87
N CYS A 185 8.33 -12.19 15.64
CA CYS A 185 8.91 -11.70 14.38
C CYS A 185 9.94 -10.59 14.65
N HIS A 186 11.10 -10.99 15.20
CA HIS A 186 12.16 -10.04 15.51
C HIS A 186 12.70 -9.38 14.23
N ILE A 187 13.01 -8.07 14.34
CA ILE A 187 13.37 -7.24 13.18
C ILE A 187 14.69 -7.70 12.52
N ILE A 188 15.69 -8.11 13.27
CA ILE A 188 17.03 -8.46 12.73
C ILE A 188 16.98 -9.66 11.76
N PRO A 189 16.40 -10.83 12.09
CA PRO A 189 16.25 -11.93 11.13
C PRO A 189 15.55 -11.50 9.84
N ASN A 190 14.48 -10.74 9.97
CA ASN A 190 13.64 -10.33 8.85
C ASN A 190 14.31 -9.28 7.96
N ALA A 191 14.96 -8.29 8.54
CA ALA A 191 15.76 -7.33 7.79
C ALA A 191 16.94 -7.99 7.05
N ALA A 192 17.56 -9.05 7.64
CA ALA A 192 18.61 -9.81 6.97
C ALA A 192 18.09 -10.50 5.70
N VAL A 193 16.88 -11.08 5.73
CA VAL A 193 16.23 -11.66 4.54
C VAL A 193 15.93 -10.58 3.51
N MET A 194 15.44 -9.44 3.92
CA MET A 194 15.14 -8.32 3.03
C MET A 194 16.39 -7.83 2.29
N VAL A 195 17.49 -7.58 3.01
CA VAL A 195 18.77 -7.11 2.44
C VAL A 195 19.37 -8.16 1.49
N LEU A 196 19.37 -9.43 1.87
CA LEU A 196 19.80 -10.54 1.02
C LEU A 196 19.02 -10.53 -0.30
N SER A 197 17.70 -10.37 -0.23
CA SER A 197 16.81 -10.40 -1.39
C SER A 197 17.04 -9.23 -2.34
N LEU A 198 17.25 -8.04 -1.80
CA LEU A 198 17.60 -6.85 -2.58
C LEU A 198 18.90 -7.07 -3.38
N ILE A 199 19.95 -7.56 -2.73
CA ILE A 199 21.27 -7.77 -3.39
C ILE A 199 21.19 -8.89 -4.44
N HIS A 200 20.62 -10.04 -4.11
CA HIS A 200 20.54 -11.17 -5.05
C HIS A 200 19.52 -10.99 -6.17
N GLY A 201 18.49 -10.17 -5.97
CA GLY A 201 17.54 -9.79 -7.01
C GLY A 201 18.11 -8.80 -8.02
N ALA A 202 19.25 -8.13 -7.68
CA ALA A 202 20.05 -7.29 -8.56
C ALA A 202 19.25 -6.25 -9.39
N GLY A 203 18.19 -5.68 -8.79
CA GLY A 203 17.33 -4.68 -9.43
C GLY A 203 16.14 -5.28 -10.22
N ASP A 204 16.02 -6.59 -10.35
CA ASP A 204 14.81 -7.22 -10.90
C ASP A 204 13.73 -7.32 -9.83
N PHE A 205 12.53 -6.81 -10.16
CA PHE A 205 11.38 -6.79 -9.26
C PHE A 205 10.93 -8.20 -8.87
N SER A 206 10.75 -9.08 -9.86
CA SER A 206 10.21 -10.43 -9.64
C SER A 206 11.20 -11.32 -8.90
N ASP A 207 12.47 -11.27 -9.27
CA ASP A 207 13.51 -12.07 -8.63
C ASP A 207 13.70 -11.65 -7.17
N THR A 208 13.69 -10.35 -6.89
CA THR A 208 13.80 -9.83 -5.53
C THR A 208 12.66 -10.35 -4.64
N LEU A 209 11.40 -10.23 -5.08
CA LEU A 209 10.24 -10.70 -4.32
C LEU A 209 10.24 -12.23 -4.17
N ASN A 210 10.57 -12.97 -5.22
CA ASN A 210 10.62 -14.44 -5.20
C ASN A 210 11.69 -14.96 -4.25
N ILE A 211 12.90 -14.37 -4.25
CA ILE A 211 13.98 -14.75 -3.34
C ILE A 211 13.53 -14.53 -1.89
N CYS A 212 12.92 -13.38 -1.59
CA CYS A 212 12.40 -13.09 -0.27
C CYS A 212 11.36 -14.11 0.20
N ASN A 213 10.38 -14.43 -0.64
CA ASN A 213 9.38 -15.45 -0.36
C ASN A 213 10.01 -16.83 -0.11
N MET A 214 11.01 -17.21 -0.89
CA MET A 214 11.70 -18.50 -0.74
C MET A 214 12.51 -18.61 0.56
N CYS A 215 12.94 -17.50 1.15
CA CYS A 215 13.60 -17.48 2.43
C CYS A 215 12.65 -17.80 3.60
N GLY A 216 11.34 -17.53 3.44
CA GLY A 216 10.36 -17.78 4.49
C GLY A 216 10.43 -16.74 5.62
N TRP A 217 10.15 -17.16 6.85
CA TRP A 217 9.99 -16.34 8.06
C TRP A 217 8.79 -15.41 7.93
N ASP A 218 8.94 -14.12 8.25
CA ASP A 218 7.84 -13.13 8.19
C ASP A 218 7.69 -12.57 6.76
N THR A 219 7.17 -13.42 5.86
CA THR A 219 7.18 -13.15 4.41
C THR A 219 6.32 -11.97 4.01
N ASP A 220 5.17 -11.77 4.64
CA ASP A 220 4.25 -10.67 4.33
C ASP A 220 4.88 -9.31 4.64
N CYS A 221 5.52 -9.15 5.82
CA CYS A 221 6.24 -7.94 6.17
C CYS A 221 7.47 -7.73 5.27
N ASN A 222 8.30 -8.77 5.10
CA ASN A 222 9.53 -8.67 4.33
C ASN A 222 9.25 -8.35 2.86
N VAL A 223 8.30 -9.06 2.22
CA VAL A 223 7.93 -8.82 0.83
C VAL A 223 7.18 -7.49 0.66
N GLY A 224 6.40 -7.07 1.66
CA GLY A 224 5.75 -5.75 1.66
C GLY A 224 6.77 -4.62 1.53
N ASN A 225 7.77 -4.58 2.40
CA ASN A 225 8.82 -3.54 2.36
C ASN A 225 9.64 -3.58 1.07
N ILE A 226 10.17 -4.76 0.66
CA ILE A 226 10.95 -4.83 -0.59
C ILE A 226 10.08 -4.55 -1.82
N GLY A 227 8.80 -4.92 -1.79
CA GLY A 227 7.85 -4.61 -2.85
C GLY A 227 7.66 -3.11 -3.04
N THR A 228 7.63 -2.35 -1.94
CA THR A 228 7.58 -0.89 -2.00
C THR A 228 8.90 -0.30 -2.51
N ILE A 229 10.05 -0.73 -1.97
CA ILE A 229 11.38 -0.27 -2.43
C ILE A 229 11.55 -0.54 -3.92
N MET A 230 11.31 -1.79 -4.35
CA MET A 230 11.47 -2.19 -5.75
C MET A 230 10.40 -1.60 -6.66
N GLY A 231 9.18 -1.40 -6.16
CA GLY A 231 8.11 -0.74 -6.90
C GLY A 231 8.45 0.72 -7.26
N VAL A 232 9.04 1.44 -6.31
CA VAL A 232 9.56 2.81 -6.54
C VAL A 232 10.75 2.77 -7.50
N PHE A 233 11.72 1.88 -7.28
CA PHE A 233 12.93 1.77 -8.09
C PHE A 233 12.63 1.40 -9.54
N THR A 234 11.73 0.44 -9.76
CA THR A 234 11.35 -0.06 -11.08
C THR A 234 10.39 0.90 -11.82
N GLY A 235 9.49 1.54 -11.08
CA GLY A 235 8.39 2.34 -11.63
C GLY A 235 7.19 1.49 -12.09
N ALA A 236 5.98 2.00 -11.87
CA ALA A 236 4.73 1.26 -12.03
C ALA A 236 4.51 0.65 -13.44
N GLU A 237 5.00 1.30 -14.48
CA GLU A 237 4.85 0.81 -15.88
C GLU A 237 5.68 -0.45 -16.17
N LYS A 238 6.75 -0.69 -15.39
CA LYS A 238 7.67 -1.81 -15.59
C LYS A 238 7.41 -2.99 -14.64
N ILE A 239 6.50 -2.83 -13.67
CA ILE A 239 6.11 -3.95 -12.81
C ILE A 239 5.38 -5.00 -13.65
N PRO A 240 5.83 -6.28 -13.66
CA PRO A 240 5.19 -7.32 -14.45
C PRO A 240 3.72 -7.53 -14.07
N SER A 241 2.84 -7.70 -15.06
CA SER A 241 1.39 -7.78 -14.90
C SER A 241 0.93 -8.91 -13.98
N GLN A 242 1.69 -9.99 -13.87
CA GLN A 242 1.42 -11.09 -12.92
C GLN A 242 1.32 -10.63 -11.46
N TRP A 243 1.97 -9.53 -11.09
CA TRP A 243 1.92 -8.94 -9.75
C TRP A 243 0.78 -7.94 -9.57
N THR A 244 0.26 -7.37 -10.64
CA THR A 244 -0.74 -6.29 -10.59
C THR A 244 -2.15 -6.72 -10.97
N GLU A 245 -2.31 -7.66 -11.92
CA GLU A 245 -3.61 -8.07 -12.45
C GLU A 245 -4.57 -8.61 -11.38
N SER A 246 -4.07 -9.42 -10.45
CA SER A 246 -4.90 -10.00 -9.38
C SER A 246 -5.41 -8.97 -8.38
N LEU A 247 -4.70 -7.85 -8.21
CA LEU A 247 -5.06 -6.79 -7.27
C LEU A 247 -6.19 -5.91 -7.81
N SER A 248 -6.31 -5.77 -9.14
CA SER A 248 -7.30 -4.91 -9.80
C SER A 248 -7.36 -3.48 -9.23
N ASP A 249 -6.21 -2.95 -8.79
CA ASP A 249 -6.10 -1.64 -8.14
C ASP A 249 -6.91 -1.51 -6.83
N PHE A 250 -7.26 -2.63 -6.19
CA PHE A 250 -8.05 -2.65 -4.95
C PHE A 250 -7.15 -2.57 -3.72
N LEU A 251 -7.56 -1.78 -2.74
CA LEU A 251 -6.94 -1.67 -1.43
C LEU A 251 -8.00 -1.75 -0.33
N CYS A 252 -7.86 -2.71 0.58
CA CYS A 252 -8.61 -2.75 1.81
C CYS A 252 -7.72 -2.22 2.95
N ALA A 253 -8.11 -1.10 3.53
CA ALA A 253 -7.49 -0.55 4.72
C ALA A 253 -8.29 -0.94 5.96
N SER A 254 -7.75 -0.64 7.15
CA SER A 254 -8.41 -0.93 8.42
C SER A 254 -8.35 0.28 9.34
N SER A 255 -9.53 0.73 9.72
CA SER A 255 -9.73 1.74 10.76
C SER A 255 -11.14 1.62 11.32
N VAL A 256 -11.41 2.28 12.43
CA VAL A 256 -12.79 2.39 12.98
C VAL A 256 -13.70 3.24 12.08
N LEU A 257 -13.16 3.93 11.08
CA LEU A 257 -13.91 4.72 10.11
C LEU A 257 -14.15 3.90 8.84
N GLY A 258 -15.22 3.10 8.82
CA GLY A 258 -15.52 2.17 7.74
C GLY A 258 -15.54 2.78 6.33
N CYS A 259 -15.87 4.07 6.20
CA CYS A 259 -15.84 4.79 4.92
C CYS A 259 -14.42 4.98 4.33
N LEU A 260 -13.38 4.85 5.16
CA LEU A 260 -11.98 4.94 4.75
C LEU A 260 -11.36 3.58 4.42
N ASN A 261 -12.05 2.48 4.66
CA ASN A 261 -11.47 1.15 4.60
C ASN A 261 -11.50 0.53 3.19
N ILE A 262 -12.38 1.01 2.31
CA ILE A 262 -12.38 0.61 0.90
C ILE A 262 -11.79 1.73 0.06
N GLN A 263 -10.60 1.47 -0.43
CA GLN A 263 -9.78 2.39 -1.20
C GLN A 263 -9.34 1.75 -2.52
N THR A 264 -8.61 2.50 -3.32
CA THR A 264 -7.82 1.97 -4.43
C THR A 264 -6.36 2.40 -4.29
N LEU A 265 -5.44 1.61 -4.84
CA LEU A 265 -4.01 1.96 -4.84
C LEU A 265 -3.80 3.31 -5.52
N SER A 266 -4.51 3.56 -6.63
CA SER A 266 -4.46 4.83 -7.36
C SER A 266 -4.94 6.03 -6.53
N GLN A 267 -6.03 5.88 -5.77
CA GLN A 267 -6.51 6.93 -4.87
C GLN A 267 -5.52 7.18 -3.73
N GLN A 268 -4.94 6.11 -3.19
CA GLN A 268 -3.95 6.22 -2.12
C GLN A 268 -2.66 6.88 -2.62
N ALA A 269 -2.22 6.54 -3.84
CA ALA A 269 -1.06 7.19 -4.47
C ALA A 269 -1.31 8.69 -4.70
N LEU A 270 -2.49 9.06 -5.20
CA LEU A 270 -2.89 10.48 -5.35
C LEU A 270 -2.86 11.23 -4.02
N GLN A 271 -3.32 10.58 -2.96
CA GLN A 271 -3.33 11.16 -1.61
C GLN A 271 -1.90 11.37 -1.07
N LEU A 272 -1.03 10.36 -1.22
CA LEU A 272 0.38 10.48 -0.83
C LEU A 272 1.07 11.60 -1.60
N MET A 273 0.82 11.71 -2.91
CA MET A 273 1.34 12.77 -3.75
C MET A 273 0.88 14.16 -3.27
N LYS A 274 -0.42 14.33 -2.97
CA LYS A 274 -0.95 15.57 -2.40
C LYS A 274 -0.28 15.94 -1.07
N LEU A 275 -0.13 14.97 -0.17
CA LEU A 275 0.53 15.19 1.12
C LEU A 275 2.01 15.53 0.96
N SER A 276 2.71 14.89 0.02
CA SER A 276 4.10 15.21 -0.30
C SER A 276 4.25 16.63 -0.83
N HIS A 277 3.42 17.06 -1.79
CA HIS A 277 3.41 18.43 -2.28
C HIS A 277 3.20 19.46 -1.14
N ASN A 278 2.24 19.19 -0.26
CA ASN A 278 2.00 20.04 0.92
C ASN A 278 3.21 20.07 1.87
N LEU A 279 3.85 18.92 2.08
CA LEU A 279 5.00 18.76 2.99
C LEU A 279 6.21 19.55 2.53
N TYR A 280 6.42 19.63 1.21
CA TYR A 280 7.56 20.34 0.60
C TYR A 280 7.19 21.76 0.13
N GLY A 281 5.93 22.15 0.17
CA GLY A 281 5.46 23.45 -0.34
C GLY A 281 5.70 23.60 -1.85
N VAL A 282 5.58 22.49 -2.60
CA VAL A 282 5.76 22.46 -4.06
C VAL A 282 4.39 22.49 -4.72
N GLU A 283 4.22 23.43 -5.65
CA GLU A 283 2.98 23.50 -6.44
C GLU A 283 2.87 22.30 -7.39
N PRO A 284 1.73 21.62 -7.43
CA PRO A 284 1.49 20.53 -8.37
C PRO A 284 1.28 21.04 -9.80
N GLU A 285 1.46 20.16 -10.78
CA GLU A 285 1.04 20.45 -12.15
C GLU A 285 -0.47 20.74 -12.21
N PRO A 286 -0.93 21.58 -13.16
CA PRO A 286 -2.33 22.07 -13.21
C PRO A 286 -3.38 20.96 -13.13
N TYR A 287 -3.17 19.85 -13.83
CA TYR A 287 -4.10 18.73 -13.81
C TYR A 287 -4.20 18.08 -12.41
N PHE A 288 -3.08 17.86 -11.75
CA PHE A 288 -3.07 17.31 -10.39
C PHE A 288 -3.59 18.31 -9.37
N ALA A 289 -3.38 19.61 -9.58
CA ALA A 289 -3.99 20.66 -8.75
C ALA A 289 -5.52 20.56 -8.76
N GLU A 290 -6.13 20.32 -9.93
CA GLU A 290 -7.57 20.09 -10.04
C GLU A 290 -8.03 18.83 -9.31
N LEU A 291 -7.28 17.73 -9.42
CA LEU A 291 -7.57 16.49 -8.69
C LEU A 291 -7.44 16.66 -7.18
N PHE A 292 -6.42 17.39 -6.72
CA PHE A 292 -6.19 17.68 -5.31
C PHE A 292 -7.28 18.59 -4.71
N ALA A 293 -7.86 19.48 -5.53
CA ALA A 293 -8.94 20.37 -5.10
C ALA A 293 -10.29 19.65 -4.93
N LYS A 294 -10.47 18.48 -5.56
CA LYS A 294 -11.68 17.68 -5.43
C LYS A 294 -11.73 17.02 -4.06
N THR A 295 -12.53 17.57 -3.18
CA THR A 295 -12.69 17.09 -1.79
C THR A 295 -13.97 16.29 -1.58
N GLU A 296 -14.97 16.44 -2.46
CA GLU A 296 -16.26 15.78 -2.37
C GLU A 296 -16.35 14.59 -3.32
N GLY A 297 -16.91 13.50 -2.83
CA GLY A 297 -17.17 12.30 -3.62
C GLY A 297 -15.95 11.46 -3.96
N LYS A 298 -16.17 10.49 -4.81
CA LYS A 298 -15.14 9.57 -5.33
C LYS A 298 -14.86 9.86 -6.80
N HIS A 299 -13.60 10.06 -7.16
CA HIS A 299 -13.16 10.34 -8.51
C HIS A 299 -12.31 9.20 -9.04
N PHE A 300 -12.71 8.60 -10.17
CA PHE A 300 -11.97 7.60 -10.92
C PHE A 300 -11.20 8.31 -12.04
N HIS A 301 -9.98 8.74 -11.75
CA HIS A 301 -9.20 9.58 -12.68
C HIS A 301 -8.38 8.80 -13.70
N PHE A 302 -8.08 7.53 -13.48
CA PHE A 302 -7.31 6.62 -14.35
C PHE A 302 -5.89 7.08 -14.74
N GLU A 303 -5.37 8.18 -14.22
CA GLU A 303 -4.12 8.80 -14.69
C GLU A 303 -2.83 8.01 -14.34
N PHE A 304 -2.89 7.14 -13.34
CA PHE A 304 -1.74 6.31 -13.01
C PHE A 304 -1.71 5.03 -13.84
N PRO A 305 -0.50 4.55 -14.23
CA PRO A 305 -0.35 3.28 -14.92
C PRO A 305 -1.01 2.14 -14.15
N GLY A 306 -1.85 1.37 -14.84
CA GLY A 306 -2.57 0.26 -14.22
C GLY A 306 -3.77 0.65 -13.34
N ALA A 307 -4.13 1.94 -13.25
CA ALA A 307 -5.28 2.40 -12.49
C ALA A 307 -6.58 1.82 -13.06
N LEU A 308 -7.20 0.90 -12.34
CA LEU A 308 -8.50 0.30 -12.63
C LEU A 308 -9.57 0.70 -11.63
N HIS A 309 -9.20 1.37 -10.55
CA HIS A 309 -10.06 1.81 -9.44
C HIS A 309 -11.00 0.72 -8.93
N ALA A 310 -10.51 -0.51 -8.83
CA ALA A 310 -11.28 -1.69 -8.41
C ALA A 310 -12.54 -1.96 -9.25
N ILE A 311 -12.62 -1.41 -10.46
CA ILE A 311 -13.66 -1.73 -11.42
C ILE A 311 -13.47 -3.15 -11.91
N ARG A 312 -14.56 -3.88 -12.01
CA ARG A 312 -14.60 -5.30 -12.39
C ARG A 312 -15.55 -5.52 -13.55
N VAL A 313 -15.40 -6.65 -14.22
CA VAL A 313 -16.29 -7.07 -15.31
C VAL A 313 -16.90 -8.43 -15.06
N ARG A 314 -18.10 -8.60 -15.57
CA ARG A 314 -18.78 -9.90 -15.67
C ARG A 314 -19.48 -9.99 -17.02
N ALA A 315 -19.18 -11.00 -17.80
CA ALA A 315 -19.86 -11.29 -19.06
C ALA A 315 -21.07 -12.20 -18.84
N SER A 316 -22.09 -12.09 -19.70
CA SER A 316 -23.28 -12.98 -19.69
C SER A 316 -22.96 -14.41 -20.12
N ARG A 317 -21.85 -14.60 -20.83
CA ARG A 317 -21.26 -15.92 -21.16
C ARG A 317 -19.82 -15.98 -20.67
N ASN A 318 -19.26 -17.18 -20.67
CA ASN A 318 -17.85 -17.39 -20.35
C ASN A 318 -16.96 -16.94 -21.51
N GLN A 319 -16.84 -15.62 -21.69
CA GLN A 319 -15.98 -14.98 -22.67
C GLN A 319 -14.95 -14.10 -21.96
N LYS A 320 -13.78 -13.98 -22.57
CA LYS A 320 -12.72 -13.14 -22.03
C LYS A 320 -13.04 -11.67 -22.32
N VAL A 321 -13.33 -10.91 -21.26
CA VAL A 321 -13.42 -9.45 -21.30
C VAL A 321 -12.21 -8.88 -20.60
N LEU A 322 -11.55 -7.91 -21.22
CA LEU A 322 -10.35 -7.28 -20.67
C LEU A 322 -10.68 -5.88 -20.21
N LEU A 323 -10.15 -5.53 -19.05
CA LEU A 323 -10.02 -4.16 -18.58
C LEU A 323 -8.57 -3.74 -18.71
N THR A 324 -8.31 -2.59 -19.26
CA THR A 324 -6.96 -2.04 -19.37
C THR A 324 -6.99 -0.52 -19.18
N ASN A 325 -5.97 -0.01 -18.52
CA ASN A 325 -5.69 1.41 -18.45
C ASN A 325 -4.93 1.82 -19.73
N THR A 326 -5.38 2.85 -20.43
CA THR A 326 -4.84 3.20 -21.75
C THR A 326 -4.62 4.70 -21.92
N LYS A 327 -3.64 5.08 -22.76
CA LYS A 327 -3.41 6.46 -23.25
C LYS A 327 -4.01 6.70 -24.65
N GLU A 328 -4.70 5.73 -25.25
CA GLU A 328 -5.23 5.89 -26.61
C GLU A 328 -6.24 7.01 -26.71
N GLU A 329 -7.12 7.15 -25.71
CA GLU A 329 -8.15 8.19 -25.61
C GLU A 329 -8.49 8.47 -24.16
N ALA A 330 -8.77 9.74 -23.84
CA ALA A 330 -9.23 10.17 -22.52
C ALA A 330 -10.27 11.27 -22.66
N ALA A 331 -11.22 11.33 -21.72
CA ALA A 331 -12.22 12.39 -21.65
C ALA A 331 -11.68 13.64 -20.95
N GLY A 332 -10.67 13.48 -20.15
CA GLY A 332 -9.89 14.50 -19.44
C GLY A 332 -8.59 13.85 -18.96
N GLY A 333 -7.50 14.64 -18.85
CA GLY A 333 -6.18 14.09 -18.58
C GLY A 333 -5.59 13.30 -19.74
N GLU A 334 -4.76 12.30 -19.44
CA GLU A 334 -4.03 11.51 -20.44
C GLU A 334 -4.51 10.07 -20.58
N ARG A 335 -5.27 9.54 -19.61
CA ARG A 335 -5.61 8.12 -19.55
C ARG A 335 -7.09 7.86 -19.31
N SER A 336 -7.53 6.67 -19.69
CA SER A 336 -8.89 6.18 -19.45
C SER A 336 -8.92 4.68 -19.18
N LEU A 337 -10.08 4.18 -18.75
CA LEU A 337 -10.37 2.76 -18.65
C LEU A 337 -10.94 2.25 -19.97
N LYS A 338 -10.26 1.31 -20.61
CA LYS A 338 -10.70 0.62 -21.82
C LYS A 338 -11.28 -0.74 -21.47
N VAL A 339 -12.50 -1.00 -21.94
CA VAL A 339 -13.18 -2.29 -21.83
C VAL A 339 -13.19 -2.95 -23.20
N ILE A 340 -12.61 -4.13 -23.31
CA ILE A 340 -12.51 -4.89 -24.56
C ILE A 340 -13.37 -6.16 -24.46
N ALA A 341 -14.44 -6.20 -25.24
CA ALA A 341 -15.35 -7.33 -25.35
C ALA A 341 -15.40 -7.81 -26.81
N PRO A 342 -14.44 -8.63 -27.28
CA PRO A 342 -14.22 -8.89 -28.70
C PRO A 342 -15.34 -9.69 -29.37
N TYR A 343 -16.15 -10.43 -28.60
CA TYR A 343 -17.17 -11.35 -29.11
C TYR A 343 -18.52 -11.14 -28.44
N LEU A 344 -19.03 -9.89 -28.43
CA LEU A 344 -20.34 -9.58 -27.90
C LEU A 344 -21.41 -9.77 -29.01
N HIS A 345 -22.22 -10.80 -28.88
CA HIS A 345 -23.31 -11.09 -29.82
C HIS A 345 -24.62 -10.42 -29.39
N LYS A 346 -25.58 -10.34 -30.33
CA LYS A 346 -26.92 -9.79 -30.05
C LYS A 346 -27.57 -10.52 -28.87
N GLY A 347 -28.01 -9.77 -27.88
CA GLY A 347 -28.62 -10.27 -26.65
C GLY A 347 -27.65 -10.65 -25.54
N GLU A 348 -26.35 -10.56 -25.80
CA GLU A 348 -25.32 -10.71 -24.75
C GLU A 348 -25.01 -9.37 -24.09
N SER A 349 -24.44 -9.44 -22.90
CA SER A 349 -24.08 -8.25 -22.14
C SER A 349 -22.76 -8.43 -21.38
N VAL A 350 -22.10 -7.32 -21.17
CA VAL A 350 -20.98 -7.18 -20.23
C VAL A 350 -21.38 -6.20 -19.16
N GLN A 351 -21.24 -6.60 -17.93
CA GLN A 351 -21.40 -5.74 -16.77
C GLN A 351 -20.04 -5.18 -16.39
N VAL A 352 -19.92 -3.87 -16.36
CA VAL A 352 -18.78 -3.15 -15.80
C VAL A 352 -19.26 -2.52 -14.50
N TYR A 353 -18.66 -2.89 -13.38
CA TYR A 353 -19.23 -2.51 -12.09
C TYR A 353 -18.15 -2.20 -11.05
N PHE A 354 -18.55 -1.38 -10.11
CA PHE A 354 -17.83 -1.08 -8.88
C PHE A 354 -18.65 -1.58 -7.69
N LYS A 355 -18.01 -2.26 -6.75
CA LYS A 355 -18.68 -2.75 -5.55
C LYS A 355 -18.68 -1.64 -4.50
N SER A 356 -19.87 -1.10 -4.21
CA SER A 356 -20.04 0.07 -3.34
C SER A 356 -20.18 -0.24 -1.84
N TYR A 357 -20.25 -1.51 -1.47
CA TYR A 357 -20.35 -1.95 -0.09
C TYR A 357 -19.72 -3.34 0.10
N TYR A 358 -18.98 -3.49 1.19
CA TYR A 358 -18.33 -4.72 1.61
C TYR A 358 -18.80 -5.10 3.02
N VAL A 359 -18.61 -6.37 3.37
CA VAL A 359 -18.79 -6.89 4.73
C VAL A 359 -17.57 -7.74 5.07
N PRO A 360 -17.29 -8.00 6.36
CA PRO A 360 -16.14 -8.81 6.77
C PRO A 360 -16.05 -10.16 6.07
N GLN A 361 -17.20 -10.82 5.86
CA GLN A 361 -17.29 -12.12 5.19
C GLN A 361 -16.81 -12.11 3.72
N ASP A 362 -16.75 -10.96 3.07
CA ASP A 362 -16.22 -10.87 1.71
C ASP A 362 -14.71 -11.13 1.64
N PHE A 363 -14.00 -11.05 2.77
CA PHE A 363 -12.55 -11.25 2.87
C PHE A 363 -12.17 -12.65 3.35
N GLN A 364 -13.13 -13.47 3.81
CA GLN A 364 -12.94 -14.85 4.24
C GLN A 364 -11.83 -15.05 5.30
N ASP A 365 -11.53 -14.04 6.08
CA ASP A 365 -10.56 -14.08 7.16
C ASP A 365 -11.25 -13.85 8.51
N SER A 366 -11.34 -14.92 9.32
CA SER A 366 -12.01 -14.89 10.62
C SER A 366 -11.16 -14.30 11.74
N ARG A 367 -9.89 -13.98 11.49
CA ARG A 367 -8.97 -13.39 12.48
C ARG A 367 -9.23 -11.90 12.68
N TYR A 368 -9.84 -11.26 11.69
CA TYR A 368 -10.04 -9.83 11.66
C TYR A 368 -11.50 -9.47 11.49
N ASP A 369 -11.95 -8.44 12.14
CA ASP A 369 -13.32 -7.90 12.05
C ASP A 369 -13.29 -6.44 11.55
N PRO A 370 -13.07 -6.23 10.25
CA PRO A 370 -12.97 -4.89 9.68
C PRO A 370 -14.35 -4.23 9.57
N ASP A 371 -14.40 -2.93 9.90
CA ASP A 371 -15.59 -2.10 9.73
C ASP A 371 -15.70 -1.58 8.31
N PHE A 372 -16.91 -1.61 7.74
CA PHE A 372 -17.18 -1.05 6.42
C PHE A 372 -18.44 -0.17 6.43
N SER A 373 -18.39 0.90 5.65
CA SER A 373 -19.54 1.73 5.35
C SER A 373 -19.81 1.74 3.85
N PRO A 374 -21.07 1.93 3.42
CA PRO A 374 -21.36 2.19 2.03
C PRO A 374 -20.59 3.41 1.53
N ILE A 375 -20.20 3.39 0.26
CA ILE A 375 -19.49 4.51 -0.39
C ILE A 375 -20.39 5.26 -1.39
N VAL A 376 -21.62 4.82 -1.55
CA VAL A 376 -22.67 5.47 -2.35
C VAL A 376 -23.94 5.47 -1.52
N TYR A 377 -24.59 6.61 -1.44
CA TYR A 377 -25.81 6.82 -0.67
C TYR A 377 -26.97 7.31 -1.54
N PRO A 378 -28.23 7.17 -1.11
CA PRO A 378 -29.37 7.77 -1.79
C PRO A 378 -29.21 9.29 -1.91
N GLY A 379 -29.34 9.79 -3.12
CA GLY A 379 -29.14 11.20 -3.44
C GLY A 379 -27.79 11.53 -4.08
N ASP A 380 -26.83 10.61 -4.04
CA ASP A 380 -25.55 10.78 -4.71
C ASP A 380 -25.72 10.82 -6.23
N LYS A 381 -24.95 11.69 -6.86
CA LYS A 381 -24.89 11.82 -8.33
C LYS A 381 -23.67 11.08 -8.86
N ILE A 382 -23.92 10.18 -9.83
CA ILE A 382 -22.86 9.48 -10.56
C ILE A 382 -22.78 10.08 -11.96
N THR A 383 -21.58 10.54 -12.35
CA THR A 383 -21.29 11.06 -13.69
C THR A 383 -20.23 10.17 -14.34
N VAL A 384 -20.49 9.71 -15.56
CA VAL A 384 -19.57 8.86 -16.32
C VAL A 384 -19.50 9.38 -17.75
N MET A 385 -18.28 9.51 -18.29
CA MET A 385 -18.07 9.80 -19.70
C MET A 385 -17.72 8.50 -20.43
N ILE A 386 -18.46 8.17 -21.48
CA ILE A 386 -18.33 6.92 -22.22
C ILE A 386 -18.16 7.18 -23.70
N LYS A 387 -17.20 6.51 -24.33
CA LYS A 387 -17.02 6.44 -25.77
C LYS A 387 -17.06 4.99 -26.22
N ALA A 388 -17.79 4.69 -27.29
CA ALA A 388 -17.68 3.41 -27.99
C ALA A 388 -16.86 3.58 -29.25
N SER A 389 -15.92 2.67 -29.49
CA SER A 389 -15.12 2.61 -30.70
C SER A 389 -15.42 1.34 -31.50
N ASN A 390 -15.44 1.44 -32.83
CA ASN A 390 -15.53 0.32 -33.77
C ASN A 390 -16.74 -0.62 -33.59
N SER A 391 -17.91 -0.12 -33.19
CA SER A 391 -19.10 -0.95 -33.23
C SER A 391 -19.80 -0.80 -34.57
N SER A 392 -19.73 -1.81 -35.42
CA SER A 392 -20.64 -1.97 -36.56
C SER A 392 -22.08 -2.29 -36.14
N GLN A 393 -22.34 -2.38 -34.82
CA GLN A 393 -23.63 -2.72 -34.23
C GLN A 393 -24.05 -1.67 -33.19
N GLN A 394 -25.36 -1.42 -33.10
CA GLN A 394 -25.92 -0.59 -32.04
C GLN A 394 -25.64 -1.23 -30.67
N MET A 395 -25.00 -0.49 -29.79
CA MET A 395 -24.74 -0.90 -28.42
C MET A 395 -25.54 -0.04 -27.45
N THR A 396 -26.17 -0.66 -26.47
CA THR A 396 -26.89 0.04 -25.40
C THR A 396 -26.09 -0.09 -24.10
N VAL A 397 -25.76 1.04 -23.49
CA VAL A 397 -25.19 1.11 -22.14
C VAL A 397 -26.33 1.49 -21.19
N CYS A 398 -26.60 0.62 -20.24
CA CYS A 398 -27.65 0.83 -19.24
C CYS A 398 -27.07 0.79 -17.84
N PRO A 399 -27.13 1.89 -17.06
CA PRO A 399 -26.73 1.86 -15.66
C PRO A 399 -27.59 0.88 -14.86
N PHE A 400 -26.99 0.26 -13.84
CA PHE A 400 -27.72 -0.67 -12.98
C PHE A 400 -27.24 -0.59 -11.52
N ILE A 401 -28.12 -0.99 -10.61
CA ILE A 401 -27.79 -1.26 -9.22
C ILE A 401 -28.06 -2.75 -8.96
N ARG A 402 -27.15 -3.44 -8.29
CA ARG A 402 -27.41 -4.78 -7.79
C ARG A 402 -27.69 -4.73 -6.30
N ASP A 403 -28.89 -5.14 -5.91
CA ASP A 403 -29.21 -5.34 -4.50
C ASP A 403 -28.40 -6.51 -3.96
N ARG A 404 -27.69 -6.28 -2.85
CA ARG A 404 -26.80 -7.28 -2.28
C ARG A 404 -27.53 -8.40 -1.58
N ILE A 405 -28.65 -8.10 -0.92
CA ILE A 405 -29.41 -9.07 -0.12
C ILE A 405 -30.19 -10.01 -1.03
N THR A 406 -30.93 -9.45 -1.98
CA THR A 406 -31.79 -10.21 -2.89
C THR A 406 -31.04 -10.72 -4.13
N GLY A 407 -29.90 -10.12 -4.47
CA GLY A 407 -29.15 -10.38 -5.69
C GLY A 407 -29.83 -9.80 -6.96
N GLN A 408 -30.94 -9.09 -6.82
CA GLN A 408 -31.69 -8.53 -7.95
C GLN A 408 -30.93 -7.37 -8.61
N TYR A 409 -31.13 -7.25 -9.92
CA TYR A 409 -30.59 -6.17 -10.72
C TYR A 409 -31.71 -5.15 -11.03
N ILE A 410 -31.50 -3.92 -10.63
CA ILE A 410 -32.37 -2.79 -10.92
C ILE A 410 -31.72 -1.98 -12.05
N LYS A 411 -32.26 -2.11 -13.27
CA LYS A 411 -31.79 -1.36 -14.43
C LYS A 411 -32.40 0.04 -14.44
N LEU A 412 -31.57 1.04 -14.64
CA LEU A 412 -32.00 2.44 -14.75
C LEU A 412 -32.27 2.76 -16.23
N GLU A 413 -33.32 2.18 -16.80
CA GLU A 413 -33.64 2.24 -18.24
C GLU A 413 -33.81 3.66 -18.76
N LYS A 414 -34.29 4.60 -17.93
CA LYS A 414 -34.42 6.01 -18.29
C LYS A 414 -33.07 6.72 -18.52
N ALA A 415 -31.99 6.16 -18.02
CA ALA A 415 -30.63 6.64 -18.19
C ALA A 415 -29.83 5.78 -19.18
N ALA A 416 -30.50 4.90 -19.94
CA ALA A 416 -29.84 4.08 -20.94
C ALA A 416 -29.42 4.93 -22.16
N LEU A 417 -28.19 4.66 -22.63
CA LEU A 417 -27.60 5.30 -23.81
C LEU A 417 -27.52 4.33 -24.96
N HIS A 418 -27.95 4.78 -26.13
CA HIS A 418 -27.78 4.07 -27.38
C HIS A 418 -26.58 4.65 -28.12
N LEU A 419 -25.47 3.92 -28.09
CA LEU A 419 -24.22 4.35 -28.72
C LEU A 419 -24.24 3.87 -30.18
N SER A 420 -24.50 4.80 -31.10
CA SER A 420 -24.41 4.57 -32.54
C SER A 420 -23.38 5.49 -33.22
N ASP A 421 -22.85 6.49 -32.48
CA ASP A 421 -21.93 7.52 -32.96
C ASP A 421 -20.86 7.91 -31.91
N PRO A 422 -19.70 8.45 -32.36
CA PRO A 422 -18.46 8.44 -31.58
C PRO A 422 -18.34 9.34 -30.36
N LEU A 423 -19.36 10.08 -29.93
CA LEU A 423 -19.34 10.83 -28.67
C LEU A 423 -20.74 11.25 -28.22
N GLN A 424 -21.30 10.62 -27.21
CA GLN A 424 -22.43 11.18 -26.46
C GLN A 424 -21.99 11.47 -25.03
N ASN A 425 -21.99 12.76 -24.68
CA ASN A 425 -21.84 13.23 -23.32
C ASN A 425 -23.16 13.06 -22.57
N THR A 426 -23.15 12.44 -21.41
CA THR A 426 -24.27 12.41 -20.46
C THR A 426 -23.85 12.94 -19.12
#